data_cb6d89879da12de4ce2ee04ccd741502
#
_entry.id   cb6d89879da12de4ce2ee04ccd741502
#
_cell.length_a   1.000
_cell.length_b   1.000
_cell.length_c   1.000
_cell.angle_alpha   90.00
_cell.angle_beta   90.00
_cell.angle_gamma   90.00
#
_symmetry.space_group_name_H-M   'P 1'
#
loop_
_entity.id
_entity.type
_entity.pdbx_description
1 polymer ?
#
loop_
_entity_poly.entity_id
_entity_poly.type
_entity_poly.pdbx_seq_one_letter_code
_entity_poly.pdbx_strand_id
1 'polypeptide(L)'
;EIVTDGSVIAKQCEFIEKVHSMGAEVLLSCHPGISMNCEQVVGLALFLEKRKPDIIKIVTLAENENDLIESFKAMVMLKKEVKTAVSYHASGVAGGLSRIVNPILGGHMVFCVDRYNEGSTMEQLDLKTARTVIDNMKKIM
;
A
#
# COMPACT_ATOMS: atom_id res chain seq x y z
N GLU A 1 2.63 -13.26 4.68
CA GLU A 1 3.10 -13.51 6.04
C GLU A 1 3.96 -12.36 6.53
N ILE A 2 3.76 -11.92 7.78
CA ILE A 2 4.56 -10.84 8.37
C ILE A 2 5.81 -11.48 8.97
N VAL A 3 6.98 -11.14 8.44
CA VAL A 3 8.26 -11.64 8.94
C VAL A 3 8.61 -10.92 10.24
N THR A 4 8.62 -11.67 11.34
CA THR A 4 8.97 -11.17 12.69
C THR A 4 10.31 -11.72 13.21
N ASP A 5 10.90 -12.73 12.56
CA ASP A 5 12.19 -13.30 12.93
C ASP A 5 13.31 -12.25 12.75
N GLY A 6 14.01 -11.95 13.84
CA GLY A 6 15.05 -10.93 13.86
C GLY A 6 16.23 -11.21 12.94
N SER A 7 16.57 -12.48 12.70
CA SER A 7 17.66 -12.87 11.79
C SER A 7 17.27 -12.62 10.32
N VAL A 8 16.01 -12.85 9.98
CA VAL A 8 15.48 -12.57 8.63
C VAL A 8 15.37 -11.07 8.42
N ILE A 9 14.91 -10.31 9.43
CA ILE A 9 14.85 -8.86 9.37
C ILE A 9 16.24 -8.25 9.14
N ALA A 10 17.26 -8.75 9.85
CA ALA A 10 18.64 -8.27 9.66
C ALA A 10 19.12 -8.51 8.21
N LYS A 11 18.88 -9.70 7.66
CA LYS A 11 19.20 -9.99 6.24
C LYS A 11 18.44 -9.10 5.25
N GLN A 12 17.18 -8.77 5.55
CA GLN A 12 16.43 -7.83 4.74
C GLN A 12 17.04 -6.43 4.78
N CYS A 13 17.47 -5.94 5.94
CA CYS A 13 18.17 -4.67 6.07
C CYS A 13 19.48 -4.65 5.27
N GLU A 14 20.32 -5.68 5.42
CA GLU A 14 21.57 -5.82 4.66
C GLU A 14 21.32 -5.85 3.14
N PHE A 15 20.27 -6.55 2.71
CA PHE A 15 19.89 -6.59 1.29
C PHE A 15 19.47 -5.20 0.78
N ILE A 16 18.65 -4.48 1.53
CA ILE A 16 18.19 -3.13 1.18
C ILE A 16 19.40 -2.19 1.07
N GLU A 17 20.31 -2.20 2.05
CA GLU A 17 21.53 -1.38 2.02
C GLU A 17 22.41 -1.69 0.79
N LYS A 18 22.51 -2.98 0.43
CA LYS A 18 23.25 -3.38 -0.76
C LYS A 18 22.60 -2.85 -2.04
N VAL A 19 21.28 -2.92 -2.16
CA VAL A 19 20.54 -2.38 -3.32
C VAL A 19 20.72 -0.87 -3.42
N HIS A 20 20.64 -0.14 -2.30
CA HIS A 20 20.90 1.30 -2.26
C HIS A 20 22.32 1.65 -2.70
N SER A 21 23.32 0.85 -2.29
CA SER A 21 24.71 1.05 -2.72
C SER A 21 24.92 0.87 -4.23
N MET A 22 23.99 0.22 -4.90
CA MET A 22 23.98 0.05 -6.37
C MET A 22 23.18 1.16 -7.09
N GLY A 23 22.63 2.12 -6.36
CA GLY A 23 21.84 3.23 -6.90
C GLY A 23 20.41 2.89 -7.26
N ALA A 24 19.84 1.81 -6.70
CA ALA A 24 18.46 1.41 -6.93
C ALA A 24 17.60 1.61 -5.68
N GLU A 25 16.30 1.79 -5.88
CA GLU A 25 15.30 1.92 -4.82
C GLU A 25 14.65 0.58 -4.48
N VAL A 26 14.15 0.44 -3.26
CA VAL A 26 13.49 -0.78 -2.77
C VAL A 26 12.05 -0.50 -2.38
N LEU A 27 11.12 -1.22 -3.00
CA LEU A 27 9.74 -1.33 -2.56
C LEU A 27 9.60 -2.57 -1.67
N LEU A 28 9.27 -2.35 -0.40
CA LEU A 28 8.99 -3.42 0.55
C LEU A 28 7.49 -3.68 0.62
N SER A 29 7.05 -4.84 0.15
CA SER A 29 5.63 -5.21 0.06
C SER A 29 5.24 -6.21 1.13
N CYS A 30 4.08 -5.99 1.77
CA CYS A 30 3.49 -6.90 2.74
C CYS A 30 2.00 -7.11 2.43
N HIS A 31 1.59 -8.37 2.34
CA HIS A 31 0.21 -8.80 2.09
C HIS A 31 -0.21 -9.75 3.23
N PRO A 32 -0.71 -9.24 4.36
CA PRO A 32 -1.07 -10.07 5.51
C PRO A 32 -2.19 -11.08 5.25
N GLY A 33 -3.05 -10.81 4.25
CA GLY A 33 -4.17 -11.68 3.91
C GLY A 33 -5.32 -11.68 4.93
N ILE A 34 -5.39 -10.65 5.76
CA ILE A 34 -6.43 -10.47 6.79
C ILE A 34 -6.93 -9.02 6.80
N SER A 35 -8.13 -8.81 7.36
CA SER A 35 -8.62 -7.47 7.71
C SER A 35 -7.80 -6.91 8.87
N MET A 36 -7.48 -5.63 8.80
CA MET A 36 -6.73 -4.90 9.83
C MET A 36 -7.39 -3.54 10.09
N ASN A 37 -7.50 -3.17 11.36
CA ASN A 37 -7.95 -1.82 11.70
C ASN A 37 -6.84 -0.77 11.46
N CYS A 38 -7.19 0.50 11.57
CA CYS A 38 -6.28 1.62 11.33
C CYS A 38 -4.97 1.52 12.15
N GLU A 39 -5.06 1.23 13.44
CA GLU A 39 -3.90 1.16 14.33
C GLU A 39 -2.95 0.02 13.94
N GLN A 40 -3.51 -1.12 13.57
CA GLN A 40 -2.74 -2.28 13.11
C GLN A 40 -2.00 -1.99 11.80
N VAL A 41 -2.66 -1.32 10.85
CA VAL A 41 -2.03 -0.95 9.57
C VAL A 41 -0.89 0.04 9.78
N VAL A 42 -1.10 1.08 10.60
CA VAL A 42 -0.07 2.06 10.94
C VAL A 42 1.09 1.40 11.68
N GLY A 43 0.79 0.57 12.68
CA GLY A 43 1.81 -0.19 13.41
C GLY A 43 2.64 -1.09 12.50
N LEU A 44 2.01 -1.77 11.52
CA LEU A 44 2.70 -2.57 10.51
C LEU A 44 3.61 -1.69 9.63
N ALA A 45 3.13 -0.55 9.17
CA ALA A 45 3.94 0.36 8.35
C ALA A 45 5.17 0.86 9.12
N LEU A 46 5.02 1.30 10.37
CA LEU A 46 6.13 1.71 11.24
C LEU A 46 7.12 0.57 11.51
N PHE A 47 6.63 -0.65 11.64
CA PHE A 47 7.48 -1.84 11.76
C PHE A 47 8.28 -2.12 10.49
N LEU A 48 7.67 -1.97 9.31
CA LEU A 48 8.33 -2.13 8.01
C LEU A 48 9.33 -0.99 7.75
N GLU A 49 9.01 0.24 8.16
CA GLU A 49 9.85 1.42 8.02
C GLU A 49 11.24 1.26 8.67
N LYS A 50 11.34 0.49 9.76
CA LYS A 50 12.61 0.20 10.43
C LYS A 50 13.65 -0.46 9.52
N ARG A 51 13.24 -1.08 8.42
CA ARG A 51 14.11 -1.68 7.40
C ARG A 51 14.66 -0.66 6.39
N LYS A 52 14.20 0.59 6.46
CA LYS A 52 14.58 1.72 5.59
C LYS A 52 14.35 1.47 4.09
N PRO A 53 13.19 0.94 3.67
CA PRO A 53 12.85 0.91 2.25
C PRO A 53 12.53 2.32 1.75
N ASP A 54 12.55 2.52 0.43
CA ASP A 54 12.10 3.78 -0.20
C ASP A 54 10.58 3.87 -0.26
N ILE A 55 9.92 2.74 -0.48
CA ILE A 55 8.46 2.64 -0.55
C ILE A 55 8.00 1.43 0.26
N ILE A 56 6.95 1.62 1.04
CA ILE A 56 6.22 0.53 1.72
C ILE A 56 4.90 0.30 0.98
N LYS A 57 4.63 -0.95 0.59
CA LYS A 57 3.33 -1.35 0.05
C LYS A 57 2.66 -2.32 1.01
N ILE A 58 1.42 -2.00 1.43
CA ILE A 58 0.61 -2.87 2.28
C ILE A 58 -0.72 -3.15 1.58
N VAL A 59 -1.13 -4.42 1.57
CA VAL A 59 -2.43 -4.85 1.06
C VAL A 59 -3.11 -5.71 2.11
N THR A 60 -4.20 -5.20 2.70
CA THR A 60 -5.05 -5.94 3.66
C THR A 60 -6.31 -6.47 2.98
N LEU A 61 -7.24 -7.06 3.73
CA LEU A 61 -8.57 -7.40 3.26
C LEU A 61 -9.62 -6.42 3.80
N ALA A 62 -10.68 -6.21 3.04
CA ALA A 62 -11.89 -5.55 3.49
C ALA A 62 -13.11 -6.38 3.01
N GLU A 63 -13.71 -7.09 3.94
CA GLU A 63 -14.82 -8.01 3.69
C GLU A 63 -16.18 -7.34 3.90
N ASN A 64 -16.19 -6.17 4.53
CA ASN A 64 -17.38 -5.41 4.85
C ASN A 64 -17.10 -3.90 4.89
N GLU A 65 -18.15 -3.09 5.08
CA GLU A 65 -18.05 -1.63 5.13
C GLU A 65 -17.21 -1.10 6.29
N ASN A 66 -17.22 -1.77 7.45
CA ASN A 66 -16.39 -1.35 8.58
C ASN A 66 -14.91 -1.51 8.27
N ASP A 67 -14.51 -2.60 7.62
CA ASP A 67 -13.13 -2.79 7.17
C ASP A 67 -12.72 -1.72 6.15
N LEU A 68 -13.63 -1.32 5.26
CA LEU A 68 -13.38 -0.24 4.30
C LEU A 68 -13.21 1.11 5.01
N ILE A 69 -14.03 1.42 6.02
CA ILE A 69 -13.90 2.62 6.84
C ILE A 69 -12.55 2.65 7.55
N GLU A 70 -12.13 1.53 8.15
CA GLU A 70 -10.82 1.41 8.80
C GLU A 70 -9.68 1.61 7.78
N SER A 71 -9.84 1.11 6.55
CA SER A 71 -8.87 1.33 5.48
C SER A 71 -8.71 2.81 5.12
N PHE A 72 -9.79 3.58 5.05
CA PHE A 72 -9.72 5.02 4.79
C PHE A 72 -9.08 5.79 5.94
N LYS A 73 -9.42 5.45 7.19
CA LYS A 73 -8.75 6.01 8.38
C LYS A 73 -7.25 5.75 8.32
N ALA A 74 -6.85 4.51 8.00
CA ALA A 74 -5.45 4.13 7.89
C ALA A 74 -4.71 4.95 6.82
N MET A 75 -5.29 5.20 5.63
CA MET A 75 -4.68 6.03 4.60
C MET A 75 -4.35 7.45 5.10
N VAL A 76 -5.28 8.06 5.84
CA VAL A 76 -5.07 9.40 6.40
C VAL A 76 -4.00 9.39 7.49
N MET A 77 -3.98 8.36 8.34
CA MET A 77 -3.02 8.25 9.44
C MET A 77 -1.62 7.89 8.94
N LEU A 78 -1.49 7.00 7.96
CA LEU A 78 -0.20 6.64 7.35
C LEU A 78 0.55 7.88 6.86
N LYS A 79 -0.15 8.81 6.19
CA LYS A 79 0.45 10.07 5.73
C LYS A 79 0.98 10.95 6.86
N LYS A 80 0.42 10.85 8.06
CA LYS A 80 0.80 11.66 9.23
C LYS A 80 1.92 11.02 10.05
N GLU A 81 1.88 9.70 10.19
CA GLU A 81 2.68 8.95 11.16
C GLU A 81 3.93 8.30 10.54
N VAL A 82 3.91 7.99 9.23
CA VAL A 82 4.99 7.25 8.56
C VAL A 82 5.75 8.21 7.64
N LYS A 83 7.07 8.21 7.75
CA LYS A 83 7.95 9.09 6.96
C LYS A 83 8.25 8.54 5.58
N THR A 84 8.38 7.21 5.48
CA THR A 84 8.59 6.51 4.22
C THR A 84 7.34 6.62 3.34
N ALA A 85 7.51 6.75 2.04
CA ALA A 85 6.41 6.74 1.09
C ALA A 85 5.60 5.44 1.21
N VAL A 86 4.26 5.55 1.39
CA VAL A 86 3.39 4.39 1.57
C VAL A 86 2.38 4.29 0.43
N SER A 87 2.18 3.07 -0.08
CA SER A 87 1.05 2.69 -0.91
C SER A 87 0.22 1.66 -0.16
N TYR A 88 -0.98 2.02 0.25
CA TYR A 88 -1.88 1.16 1.00
C TYR A 88 -3.24 1.06 0.34
N HIS A 89 -3.75 -0.15 0.24
CA HIS A 89 -5.14 -0.41 -0.12
C HIS A 89 -5.61 -1.74 0.48
N ALA A 90 -6.90 -1.95 0.49
CA ALA A 90 -7.49 -3.23 0.79
C ALA A 90 -7.97 -3.92 -0.50
N SER A 91 -7.95 -5.25 -0.49
CA SER A 91 -8.60 -6.14 -1.45
C SER A 91 -9.85 -6.76 -0.81
N GLY A 92 -10.56 -7.62 -1.53
CA GLY A 92 -11.78 -8.26 -1.05
C GLY A 92 -13.04 -7.52 -1.49
N VAL A 93 -14.20 -8.05 -1.12
CA VAL A 93 -15.50 -7.61 -1.64
C VAL A 93 -15.81 -6.14 -1.40
N ALA A 94 -15.28 -5.54 -0.33
CA ALA A 94 -15.45 -4.12 -0.02
C ALA A 94 -14.20 -3.28 -0.35
N GLY A 95 -13.08 -3.91 -0.72
CA GLY A 95 -11.78 -3.25 -0.83
C GLY A 95 -11.55 -2.41 -2.08
N GLY A 96 -12.26 -2.67 -3.17
CA GLY A 96 -11.98 -2.09 -4.49
C GLY A 96 -11.89 -0.56 -4.51
N LEU A 97 -12.79 0.14 -3.81
CA LEU A 97 -12.79 1.59 -3.73
C LEU A 97 -11.51 2.14 -3.10
N SER A 98 -10.89 1.42 -2.16
CA SER A 98 -9.67 1.83 -1.48
C SER A 98 -8.49 2.04 -2.44
N ARG A 99 -8.42 1.29 -3.54
CA ARG A 99 -7.39 1.42 -4.57
C ARG A 99 -7.44 2.78 -5.28
N ILE A 100 -8.66 3.28 -5.52
CA ILE A 100 -8.89 4.58 -6.19
C ILE A 100 -8.62 5.72 -5.22
N VAL A 101 -9.03 5.57 -3.97
CA VAL A 101 -8.92 6.60 -2.94
C VAL A 101 -7.50 6.74 -2.41
N ASN A 102 -6.71 5.67 -2.38
CA ASN A 102 -5.32 5.70 -1.91
C ASN A 102 -4.48 6.86 -2.51
N PRO A 103 -4.33 7.03 -3.83
CA PRO A 103 -3.53 8.12 -4.38
C PRO A 103 -4.14 9.51 -4.15
N ILE A 104 -5.44 9.58 -3.87
CA ILE A 104 -6.14 10.83 -3.55
C ILE A 104 -5.83 11.25 -2.11
N LEU A 105 -5.80 10.30 -1.18
CA LEU A 105 -5.50 10.55 0.24
C LEU A 105 -4.00 10.60 0.56
N GLY A 106 -3.12 10.57 -0.45
CA GLY A 106 -1.69 10.75 -0.29
C GLY A 106 -0.87 9.48 -0.41
N GLY A 107 -1.47 8.39 -0.87
CA GLY A 107 -0.73 7.19 -1.22
C GLY A 107 0.23 7.43 -2.38
N HIS A 108 1.42 6.84 -2.31
CA HIS A 108 2.51 7.11 -3.23
C HIS A 108 2.25 6.59 -4.65
N MET A 109 1.62 5.43 -4.77
CA MET A 109 1.34 4.80 -6.07
C MET A 109 0.07 3.97 -6.06
N VAL A 110 -0.45 3.70 -7.27
CA VAL A 110 -1.51 2.73 -7.52
C VAL A 110 -1.12 1.84 -8.68
N PHE A 111 -1.40 0.56 -8.55
CA PHE A 111 -1.20 -0.41 -9.63
C PHE A 111 -2.44 -0.46 -10.51
N CYS A 112 -2.24 -0.25 -11.80
CA CYS A 112 -3.28 -0.27 -12.82
C CYS A 112 -2.98 -1.35 -13.86
N VAL A 113 -3.98 -1.76 -14.62
CA VAL A 113 -3.80 -2.61 -15.79
C VAL A 113 -3.78 -1.73 -17.05
N ASP A 114 -3.00 -2.11 -18.04
CA ASP A 114 -3.08 -1.49 -19.38
C ASP A 114 -4.35 -1.98 -20.09
N ARG A 115 -4.56 -3.30 -20.06
CA ARG A 115 -5.75 -3.98 -20.59
C ARG A 115 -6.12 -5.15 -19.71
N TYR A 116 -7.41 -5.39 -19.56
CA TYR A 116 -7.89 -6.57 -18.86
C TYR A 116 -7.61 -7.84 -19.67
N ASN A 117 -7.13 -8.87 -19.01
CA ASN A 117 -6.92 -10.22 -19.52
C ASN A 117 -7.26 -11.25 -18.43
N GLU A 118 -7.14 -12.53 -18.72
CA GLU A 118 -7.45 -13.62 -17.78
C GLU A 118 -6.67 -13.57 -16.45
N GLY A 119 -5.48 -12.96 -16.44
CA GLY A 119 -4.66 -12.79 -15.24
C GLY A 119 -4.89 -11.46 -14.51
N SER A 120 -5.78 -10.61 -15.00
CA SER A 120 -6.02 -9.29 -14.41
C SER A 120 -6.86 -9.40 -13.14
N THR A 121 -6.47 -8.67 -12.10
CA THR A 121 -7.30 -8.46 -10.92
C THR A 121 -8.40 -7.47 -11.26
N MET A 122 -9.65 -7.90 -11.25
CA MET A 122 -10.81 -7.08 -11.64
C MET A 122 -11.03 -5.84 -10.77
N GLU A 123 -10.46 -5.82 -9.58
CA GLU A 123 -10.45 -4.65 -8.68
C GLU A 123 -9.48 -3.55 -9.12
N GLN A 124 -8.57 -3.84 -10.05
CA GLN A 124 -7.66 -2.82 -10.59
C GLN A 124 -8.36 -2.07 -11.72
N LEU A 125 -8.23 -0.74 -11.70
CA LEU A 125 -8.65 0.07 -12.85
C LEU A 125 -7.63 -0.03 -13.99
N ASP A 126 -8.10 0.15 -15.22
CA ASP A 126 -7.20 0.48 -16.30
C ASP A 126 -6.54 1.85 -16.07
N LEU A 127 -5.35 2.01 -16.61
CA LEU A 127 -4.52 3.20 -16.39
C LEU A 127 -5.22 4.50 -16.81
N LYS A 128 -5.96 4.50 -17.91
CA LYS A 128 -6.65 5.69 -18.44
C LYS A 128 -7.77 6.13 -17.50
N THR A 129 -8.58 5.18 -17.03
CA THR A 129 -9.67 5.44 -16.08
C THR A 129 -9.10 5.92 -14.74
N ALA A 130 -8.10 5.23 -14.20
CA ALA A 130 -7.45 5.61 -12.95
C ALA A 130 -6.91 7.05 -13.01
N ARG A 131 -6.21 7.41 -14.10
CA ARG A 131 -5.67 8.74 -14.31
C ARG A 131 -6.76 9.79 -14.37
N THR A 132 -7.83 9.53 -15.13
CA THR A 132 -8.96 10.46 -15.26
C THR A 132 -9.62 10.74 -13.90
N VAL A 133 -9.84 9.71 -13.08
CA VAL A 133 -10.42 9.85 -11.74
C VAL A 133 -9.51 10.69 -10.85
N ILE A 134 -8.22 10.34 -10.77
CA ILE A 134 -7.24 11.01 -9.92
C ILE A 134 -7.09 12.48 -10.32
N ASP A 135 -6.95 12.77 -11.62
CA ASP A 135 -6.76 14.13 -12.11
C ASP A 135 -8.00 15.01 -11.88
N ASN A 136 -9.22 14.45 -11.96
CA ASN A 136 -10.44 15.18 -11.64
C ASN A 136 -10.58 15.42 -10.14
N MET A 137 -10.27 14.45 -9.29
CA MET A 137 -10.33 14.63 -7.84
C MET A 137 -9.32 15.66 -7.35
N LYS A 138 -8.12 15.71 -7.90
CA LYS A 138 -7.11 16.72 -7.56
C LYS A 138 -7.52 18.16 -7.87
N LYS A 139 -8.47 18.37 -8.76
CA LYS A 139 -8.97 19.72 -9.07
C LYS A 139 -9.87 20.33 -7.98
N ILE A 140 -10.41 19.47 -7.09
CA ILE A 140 -11.33 19.88 -6.03
C ILE A 140 -10.73 19.76 -4.62
N MET A 141 -9.48 19.38 -4.54
CA MET A 141 -8.67 19.31 -3.30
C MET A 141 -7.77 20.53 -3.16
#